data_d100c7953bff5739f336df5b19188b59
#
_entry.id   d100c7953bff5739f336df5b19188b59
#
_cell.length_a   1.000
_cell.length_b   1.000
_cell.length_c   1.000
_cell.angle_alpha   90.00
_cell.angle_beta   90.00
_cell.angle_gamma   90.00
#
_symmetry.space_group_name_H-M   'P 1'
#
loop_
_entity.id
_entity.type
_entity.pdbx_description
1 polymer ?
#
loop_
_entity_poly.entity_id
_entity_poly.type
_entity_poly.pdbx_seq_one_letter_code
_entity_poly.pdbx_strand_id
1 'polypeptide(L)'
;TIILAFLIISCDPVGNSIASQEESAQETNLVQTFENLNLKKGDKIVIWGVFSAIFYKNDKPPIYSLDYNLSLDDESVSYNSLIMFKKENHIINSSSKVDYRDKIVIDSHSTTTEEEEYKDWTFEQEIITIEIPKDGNYIFDYKILMESNPSKLSFPKVGLIIRKL
;
A
#
# COMPACT_ATOMS: atom_id res chain seq x y z
N THR A 1 15.40 -22.30 -44.10
CA THR A 1 14.76 -22.48 -42.78
C THR A 1 14.84 -21.14 -42.05
N ILE A 2 13.71 -20.41 -41.98
CA ILE A 2 13.61 -19.13 -41.26
C ILE A 2 13.19 -19.47 -39.82
N ILE A 3 14.08 -19.24 -38.84
CA ILE A 3 13.76 -19.36 -37.42
C ILE A 3 13.11 -18.02 -37.01
N LEU A 4 11.80 -18.04 -36.85
CA LEU A 4 11.02 -16.90 -36.31
C LEU A 4 11.21 -16.90 -34.80
N ALA A 5 12.10 -16.05 -34.28
CA ALA A 5 12.25 -15.83 -32.87
C ALA A 5 11.03 -15.01 -32.36
N PHE A 6 10.10 -15.68 -31.71
CA PHE A 6 9.05 -15.00 -30.92
C PHE A 6 9.71 -14.37 -29.70
N LEU A 7 9.94 -13.07 -29.73
CA LEU A 7 10.16 -12.26 -28.54
C LEU A 7 8.84 -12.23 -27.75
N ILE A 8 8.74 -13.09 -26.72
CA ILE A 8 7.68 -12.98 -25.73
C ILE A 8 8.03 -11.74 -24.91
N ILE A 9 7.44 -10.59 -25.28
CA ILE A 9 7.43 -9.42 -24.41
C ILE A 9 6.49 -9.82 -23.27
N SER A 10 7.07 -10.22 -22.14
CA SER A 10 6.33 -10.36 -20.89
C SER A 10 5.84 -8.96 -20.53
N CYS A 11 4.59 -8.66 -20.88
CA CYS A 11 3.92 -7.47 -20.38
C CYS A 11 3.59 -7.77 -18.90
N ASP A 12 4.30 -7.17 -17.99
CA ASP A 12 3.94 -7.22 -16.58
C ASP A 12 2.66 -6.40 -16.40
N PRO A 13 1.49 -7.04 -16.17
CA PRO A 13 0.20 -6.33 -16.10
C PRO A 13 0.11 -5.35 -14.93
N VAL A 14 1.06 -5.42 -14.01
CA VAL A 14 1.13 -4.59 -12.80
C VAL A 14 2.00 -3.34 -13.03
N GLY A 15 2.82 -3.34 -14.09
CA GLY A 15 3.77 -2.27 -14.40
C GLY A 15 5.05 -2.30 -13.56
N ASN A 16 6.00 -1.43 -13.94
CA ASN A 16 7.30 -1.32 -13.28
C ASN A 16 7.24 -0.31 -12.12
N SER A 17 7.77 -0.70 -10.95
CA SER A 17 7.92 0.23 -9.83
C SER A 17 8.90 1.35 -10.18
N ILE A 18 8.47 2.61 -10.04
CA ILE A 18 9.29 3.81 -10.28
C ILE A 18 9.55 4.60 -8.98
N ALA A 19 8.75 4.37 -7.94
CA ALA A 19 8.96 4.92 -6.60
C ALA A 19 8.29 4.02 -5.57
N SER A 20 8.85 3.92 -4.36
CA SER A 20 8.24 3.17 -3.26
C SER A 20 8.75 3.66 -1.91
N GLN A 21 7.86 3.65 -0.92
CA GLN A 21 8.20 3.92 0.49
C GLN A 21 7.21 3.19 1.40
N GLU A 22 7.75 2.59 2.46
CA GLU A 22 6.98 2.01 3.57
C GLU A 22 7.20 2.86 4.82
N GLU A 23 6.15 3.05 5.59
CA GLU A 23 6.16 3.81 6.84
C GLU A 23 5.68 2.92 7.99
N SER A 24 6.22 3.14 9.18
CA SER A 24 5.62 2.60 10.39
C SER A 24 4.31 3.35 10.69
N ALA A 25 3.38 2.72 11.42
CA ALA A 25 2.13 3.39 11.80
C ALA A 25 2.35 4.67 12.65
N GLN A 26 3.54 4.85 13.22
CA GLN A 26 3.91 6.03 13.98
C GLN A 26 4.34 7.21 13.09
N GLU A 27 4.73 6.92 11.85
CA GLU A 27 5.18 7.91 10.87
C GLU A 27 4.04 8.36 9.92
N THR A 28 2.87 7.75 10.01
CA THR A 28 1.68 8.24 9.30
C THR A 28 1.36 9.67 9.75
N ASN A 29 0.72 10.45 8.88
CA ASN A 29 0.41 11.86 9.10
C ASN A 29 1.54 12.86 8.79
N LEU A 30 2.67 12.40 8.28
CA LEU A 30 3.72 13.25 7.72
C LEU A 30 3.54 13.36 6.20
N VAL A 31 3.89 14.52 5.66
CA VAL A 31 3.97 14.67 4.19
C VAL A 31 5.26 14.02 3.73
N GLN A 32 5.12 13.15 2.76
CA GLN A 32 6.22 12.47 2.06
C GLN A 32 6.22 12.89 0.60
N THR A 33 7.37 12.81 -0.04
CA THR A 33 7.54 13.27 -1.41
C THR A 33 8.34 12.27 -2.24
N PHE A 34 7.82 11.91 -3.40
CA PHE A 34 8.59 11.27 -4.46
C PHE A 34 8.95 12.33 -5.50
N GLU A 35 10.23 12.60 -5.63
CA GLU A 35 10.76 13.56 -6.59
C GLU A 35 11.27 12.86 -7.86
N ASN A 36 11.48 13.67 -8.91
CA ASN A 36 12.14 13.24 -10.14
C ASN A 36 11.42 12.10 -10.89
N LEU A 37 10.10 12.09 -10.86
CA LEU A 37 9.30 11.14 -11.63
C LEU A 37 9.28 11.58 -13.11
N ASN A 38 10.18 11.03 -13.92
CA ASN A 38 10.27 11.36 -15.35
C ASN A 38 9.17 10.62 -16.12
N LEU A 39 8.11 11.33 -16.46
CA LEU A 39 6.91 10.79 -17.09
C LEU A 39 6.64 11.46 -18.43
N LYS A 40 6.02 10.73 -19.34
CA LYS A 40 5.65 11.20 -20.68
C LYS A 40 4.14 11.30 -20.82
N LYS A 41 3.69 12.19 -21.71
CA LYS A 41 2.28 12.28 -22.08
C LYS A 41 1.74 10.92 -22.52
N GLY A 42 0.61 10.53 -21.91
CA GLY A 42 -0.05 9.26 -22.16
C GLY A 42 0.47 8.09 -21.31
N ASP A 43 1.54 8.26 -20.54
CA ASP A 43 1.92 7.29 -19.53
C ASP A 43 0.76 7.12 -18.53
N LYS A 44 0.60 5.92 -18.04
CA LYS A 44 -0.32 5.62 -16.93
C LYS A 44 0.49 5.20 -15.72
N ILE A 45 0.33 5.92 -14.64
CA ILE A 45 0.88 5.52 -13.34
C ILE A 45 -0.23 4.97 -12.47
N VAL A 46 0.08 3.93 -11.72
CA VAL A 46 -0.83 3.29 -10.76
C VAL A 46 -0.24 3.46 -9.38
N ILE A 47 -1.03 4.01 -8.48
CA ILE A 47 -0.69 4.14 -7.06
C ILE A 47 -1.19 2.90 -6.35
N TRP A 48 -0.27 2.17 -5.72
CA TRP A 48 -0.53 0.98 -4.92
C TRP A 48 -0.29 1.29 -3.45
N GLY A 49 -1.24 0.92 -2.60
CA GLY A 49 -1.03 0.89 -1.17
C GLY A 49 -0.41 -0.42 -0.74
N VAL A 50 0.62 -0.35 0.09
CA VAL A 50 1.24 -1.51 0.74
C VAL A 50 0.73 -1.59 2.16
N PHE A 51 0.38 -2.77 2.61
CA PHE A 51 -0.04 -3.01 3.98
C PHE A 51 0.58 -4.29 4.54
N SER A 52 1.07 -4.23 5.78
CA SER A 52 1.55 -5.39 6.52
C SER A 52 1.19 -5.22 7.99
N ALA A 53 0.54 -6.21 8.59
CA ALA A 53 0.21 -6.20 10.01
C ALA A 53 -0.10 -7.58 10.56
N ILE A 54 -0.03 -7.69 11.88
CA ILE A 54 -0.47 -8.85 12.64
C ILE A 54 -1.85 -8.55 13.23
N PHE A 55 -2.82 -9.38 12.90
CA PHE A 55 -4.21 -9.30 13.36
C PHE A 55 -4.51 -10.44 14.32
N TYR A 56 -5.18 -10.16 15.41
CA TYR A 56 -5.80 -11.19 16.25
C TYR A 56 -7.19 -11.54 15.73
N LYS A 57 -7.67 -12.73 16.05
CA LYS A 57 -8.88 -13.35 15.47
C LYS A 57 -10.12 -12.46 15.35
N ASN A 58 -10.30 -11.51 16.27
CA ASN A 58 -11.47 -10.62 16.30
C ASN A 58 -11.13 -9.16 15.96
N ASP A 59 -9.91 -8.89 15.54
CA ASP A 59 -9.50 -7.54 15.20
C ASP A 59 -10.09 -7.10 13.86
N LYS A 60 -10.41 -5.81 13.79
CA LYS A 60 -10.78 -5.17 12.54
C LYS A 60 -9.58 -4.42 11.97
N PRO A 61 -9.37 -4.43 10.65
CA PRO A 61 -8.30 -3.63 10.05
C PRO A 61 -8.53 -2.15 10.33
N PRO A 62 -7.46 -1.37 10.51
CA PRO A 62 -7.55 0.08 10.59
C PRO A 62 -8.02 0.64 9.25
N ILE A 63 -8.61 1.85 9.30
CA ILE A 63 -8.99 2.60 8.11
C ILE A 63 -7.90 3.62 7.85
N TYR A 64 -7.34 3.60 6.66
CA TYR A 64 -6.39 4.58 6.16
C TYR A 64 -6.98 5.40 5.03
N SER A 65 -6.59 6.66 4.95
CA SER A 65 -6.79 7.51 3.78
C SER A 65 -5.46 8.00 3.21
N LEU A 66 -5.47 8.29 1.93
CA LEU A 66 -4.37 8.86 1.17
C LEU A 66 -4.78 10.22 0.65
N ASP A 67 -4.11 11.26 1.12
CA ASP A 67 -4.12 12.57 0.47
C ASP A 67 -2.91 12.65 -0.45
N TYR A 68 -3.09 13.06 -1.70
CA TYR A 68 -1.97 13.22 -2.63
C TYR A 68 -2.12 14.43 -3.54
N ASN A 69 -0.98 14.91 -4.02
CA ASN A 69 -0.86 15.92 -5.06
C ASN A 69 0.27 15.54 -6.03
N LEU A 70 -0.07 15.31 -7.29
CA LEU A 70 0.89 15.16 -8.39
C LEU A 70 1.03 16.52 -9.07
N SER A 71 2.25 17.07 -9.09
CA SER A 71 2.54 18.38 -9.66
C SER A 71 3.62 18.31 -10.73
N LEU A 72 3.61 19.29 -11.62
CA LEU A 72 4.63 19.55 -12.64
C LEU A 72 4.84 21.05 -12.73
N ASP A 73 6.11 21.52 -12.64
CA ASP A 73 6.47 22.95 -12.68
C ASP A 73 5.66 23.78 -11.66
N ASP A 74 5.51 23.28 -10.44
CA ASP A 74 4.72 23.85 -9.33
C ASP A 74 3.20 23.95 -9.60
N GLU A 75 2.72 23.44 -10.72
CA GLU A 75 1.28 23.35 -11.00
C GLU A 75 0.72 21.96 -10.63
N SER A 76 -0.36 21.93 -9.87
CA SER A 76 -1.06 20.68 -9.55
C SER A 76 -1.73 20.11 -10.79
N VAL A 77 -1.40 18.85 -11.10
CA VAL A 77 -1.92 18.11 -12.25
C VAL A 77 -3.04 17.14 -11.83
N SER A 78 -2.87 16.52 -10.67
CA SER A 78 -3.87 15.61 -10.09
C SER A 78 -3.76 15.64 -8.58
N TYR A 79 -4.87 15.81 -7.88
CA TYR A 79 -4.93 15.73 -6.42
C TYR A 79 -6.22 15.05 -5.98
N ASN A 80 -6.17 14.33 -4.86
CA ASN A 80 -7.38 13.73 -4.28
C ASN A 80 -7.11 13.32 -2.82
N SER A 81 -8.22 13.01 -2.13
CA SER A 81 -8.26 12.35 -0.83
C SER A 81 -9.07 11.06 -0.98
N LEU A 82 -8.45 9.91 -0.73
CA LEU A 82 -9.00 8.58 -1.04
C LEU A 82 -8.90 7.65 0.16
N ILE A 83 -9.94 6.86 0.41
CA ILE A 83 -9.87 5.74 1.34
C ILE A 83 -9.02 4.63 0.70
N MET A 84 -8.00 4.18 1.43
CA MET A 84 -7.15 3.06 1.05
C MET A 84 -7.82 1.70 1.40
N PHE A 85 -7.32 0.64 0.77
CA PHE A 85 -7.68 -0.76 1.11
C PHE A 85 -9.17 -1.08 1.05
N LYS A 86 -9.85 -0.57 0.01
CA LYS A 86 -11.24 -0.91 -0.27
C LYS A 86 -11.38 -2.34 -0.74
N LYS A 87 -12.43 -3.02 -0.29
CA LYS A 87 -12.66 -4.45 -0.59
C LYS A 87 -12.75 -4.77 -2.10
N GLU A 88 -13.25 -3.84 -2.88
CA GLU A 88 -13.46 -3.97 -4.33
C GLU A 88 -12.18 -3.78 -5.16
N ASN A 89 -11.13 -3.21 -4.59
CA ASN A 89 -9.91 -2.89 -5.32
C ASN A 89 -9.02 -4.12 -5.52
N HIS A 90 -8.29 -4.12 -6.63
CA HIS A 90 -7.39 -5.23 -6.99
C HIS A 90 -6.25 -5.38 -5.98
N ILE A 91 -6.01 -6.62 -5.56
CA ILE A 91 -4.96 -6.99 -4.61
C ILE A 91 -3.95 -7.90 -5.31
N ILE A 92 -2.67 -7.62 -5.11
CA ILE A 92 -1.54 -8.44 -5.56
C ILE A 92 -0.58 -8.70 -4.38
N ASN A 93 0.41 -9.57 -4.62
CA ASN A 93 1.48 -9.87 -3.67
C ASN A 93 0.95 -10.19 -2.25
N SER A 94 -0.25 -10.78 -2.18
CA SER A 94 -0.87 -11.14 -0.92
C SER A 94 -0.22 -12.39 -0.33
N SER A 95 0.29 -12.25 0.88
CA SER A 95 0.82 -13.35 1.68
C SER A 95 0.18 -13.32 3.05
N SER A 96 -0.30 -14.46 3.54
CA SER A 96 -0.83 -14.54 4.88
C SER A 96 -0.44 -15.84 5.56
N LYS A 97 -0.05 -15.74 6.83
CA LYS A 97 0.28 -16.86 7.69
C LYS A 97 -0.59 -16.77 8.94
N VAL A 98 -1.24 -17.88 9.29
CA VAL A 98 -1.92 -18.04 10.60
C VAL A 98 -0.96 -18.74 11.53
N ASP A 99 -0.84 -18.23 12.75
CA ASP A 99 -0.01 -18.81 13.79
C ASP A 99 -0.71 -18.66 15.15
N TYR A 100 -0.16 -19.28 16.18
CA TYR A 100 -0.74 -19.32 17.51
C TYR A 100 0.32 -18.94 18.53
N ARG A 101 -0.10 -18.24 19.58
CA ARG A 101 0.76 -17.91 20.71
C ARG A 101 0.03 -18.12 22.04
N ASP A 102 0.80 -18.42 23.06
CA ASP A 102 0.29 -18.52 24.41
C ASP A 102 -0.03 -17.10 24.95
N LYS A 103 -1.24 -16.94 25.46
CA LYS A 103 -1.71 -15.77 26.18
C LYS A 103 -1.94 -16.13 27.63
N ILE A 104 -1.25 -15.44 28.52
CA ILE A 104 -1.49 -15.59 29.96
C ILE A 104 -2.71 -14.76 30.33
N VAL A 105 -3.74 -15.43 30.84
CA VAL A 105 -4.95 -14.80 31.37
C VAL A 105 -4.90 -14.89 32.88
N ILE A 106 -4.86 -13.73 33.54
CA ILE A 106 -4.85 -13.62 35.01
C ILE A 106 -6.24 -13.16 35.45
N ASP A 107 -6.91 -13.99 36.19
CA ASP A 107 -8.15 -13.69 36.87
C ASP A 107 -7.86 -13.59 38.37
N SER A 108 -8.79 -13.03 39.16
CA SER A 108 -8.68 -12.83 40.60
C SER A 108 -8.40 -14.14 41.40
N HIS A 109 -8.64 -15.28 40.82
CA HIS A 109 -8.53 -16.60 41.50
C HIS A 109 -7.63 -17.61 40.76
N SER A 110 -7.20 -17.30 39.51
CA SER A 110 -6.43 -18.25 38.72
C SER A 110 -5.54 -17.54 37.68
N THR A 111 -4.47 -18.24 37.30
CA THR A 111 -3.67 -17.89 36.11
C THR A 111 -3.81 -19.08 35.16
N THR A 112 -4.31 -18.78 33.95
CA THR A 112 -4.48 -19.79 32.89
C THR A 112 -3.71 -19.37 31.67
N THR A 113 -3.29 -20.35 30.86
CA THR A 113 -2.70 -20.10 29.54
C THR A 113 -3.76 -20.45 28.51
N GLU A 114 -4.07 -19.50 27.64
CA GLU A 114 -4.97 -19.68 26.50
C GLU A 114 -4.16 -19.55 25.21
N GLU A 115 -4.53 -20.31 24.19
CA GLU A 115 -3.95 -20.19 22.85
C GLU A 115 -4.70 -19.08 22.09
N GLU A 116 -3.96 -18.07 21.61
CA GLU A 116 -4.52 -16.95 20.83
C GLU A 116 -4.07 -17.07 19.39
N GLU A 117 -5.03 -17.18 18.46
CA GLU A 117 -4.81 -17.19 17.03
C GLU A 117 -4.51 -15.78 16.52
N TYR A 118 -3.46 -15.64 15.73
CA TYR A 118 -3.17 -14.42 15.00
C TYR A 118 -2.85 -14.70 13.53
N LYS A 119 -3.05 -13.68 12.69
CA LYS A 119 -2.77 -13.71 11.26
C LYS A 119 -1.78 -12.61 10.90
N ASP A 120 -0.61 -13.01 10.42
CA ASP A 120 0.30 -12.11 9.74
C ASP A 120 -0.16 -11.97 8.28
N TRP A 121 -0.41 -10.74 7.82
CA TRP A 121 -0.93 -10.49 6.49
C TRP A 121 -0.24 -9.29 5.84
N THR A 122 0.31 -9.54 4.65
CA THR A 122 0.93 -8.53 3.80
C THR A 122 0.28 -8.57 2.43
N PHE A 123 0.01 -7.39 1.83
CA PHE A 123 -0.53 -7.28 0.48
C PHE A 123 -0.26 -5.89 -0.11
N GLU A 124 -0.39 -5.81 -1.44
CA GLU A 124 -0.45 -4.56 -2.18
C GLU A 124 -1.84 -4.41 -2.79
N GLN A 125 -2.42 -3.22 -2.72
CA GLN A 125 -3.73 -2.95 -3.31
C GLN A 125 -3.72 -1.69 -4.17
N GLU A 126 -4.30 -1.81 -5.36
CA GLU A 126 -4.51 -0.68 -6.26
C GLU A 126 -5.39 0.38 -5.58
N ILE A 127 -4.96 1.65 -5.62
CA ILE A 127 -5.72 2.79 -5.09
C ILE A 127 -6.32 3.60 -6.23
N ILE A 128 -5.49 4.03 -7.18
CA ILE A 128 -5.89 4.87 -8.31
C ILE A 128 -4.91 4.75 -9.47
N THR A 129 -5.44 4.89 -10.68
CA THR A 129 -4.65 5.07 -11.91
C THR A 129 -4.75 6.52 -12.37
N ILE A 130 -3.62 7.13 -12.72
CA ILE A 130 -3.51 8.51 -13.21
C ILE A 130 -2.89 8.48 -14.61
N GLU A 131 -3.55 9.12 -15.58
CA GLU A 131 -2.99 9.34 -16.92
C GLU A 131 -2.22 10.66 -16.97
N ILE A 132 -1.01 10.63 -17.52
CA ILE A 132 -0.10 11.77 -17.56
C ILE A 132 -0.42 12.68 -18.75
N PRO A 133 -0.75 13.97 -18.54
CA PRO A 133 -1.23 14.85 -19.60
C PRO A 133 -0.12 15.44 -20.48
N LYS A 134 1.12 15.55 -19.99
CA LYS A 134 2.26 16.10 -20.72
C LYS A 134 3.60 15.53 -20.24
N ASP A 135 4.63 15.62 -21.07
CA ASP A 135 6.00 15.21 -20.69
C ASP A 135 6.54 16.12 -19.58
N GLY A 136 7.28 15.55 -18.64
CA GLY A 136 7.95 16.33 -17.61
C GLY A 136 8.51 15.54 -16.45
N ASN A 137 9.12 16.27 -15.53
CA ASN A 137 9.64 15.75 -14.29
C ASN A 137 8.66 16.10 -13.16
N TYR A 138 7.93 15.11 -12.72
CA TYR A 138 6.84 15.27 -11.75
C TYR A 138 7.31 15.10 -10.32
N ILE A 139 6.58 15.74 -9.41
CA ILE A 139 6.68 15.57 -7.96
C ILE A 139 5.35 14.99 -7.47
N PHE A 140 5.43 13.98 -6.62
CA PHE A 140 4.27 13.36 -5.99
C PHE A 140 4.38 13.52 -4.48
N ASP A 141 3.67 14.51 -3.94
CA ASP A 141 3.49 14.69 -2.50
C ASP A 141 2.33 13.85 -2.01
N TYR A 142 2.50 13.19 -0.87
CA TYR A 142 1.44 12.41 -0.29
C TYR A 142 1.48 12.40 1.23
N LYS A 143 0.37 12.04 1.82
CA LYS A 143 0.19 11.86 3.25
C LYS A 143 -0.76 10.69 3.50
N ILE A 144 -0.31 9.73 4.28
CA ILE A 144 -1.17 8.63 4.74
C ILE A 144 -1.71 9.00 6.11
N LEU A 145 -3.02 8.91 6.27
CA LEU A 145 -3.74 9.20 7.51
C LEU A 145 -4.37 7.93 8.03
N MET A 146 -4.16 7.63 9.30
CA MET A 146 -4.91 6.58 9.98
C MET A 146 -6.19 7.17 10.56
N GLU A 147 -7.33 6.93 9.89
CA GLU A 147 -8.64 7.47 10.26
C GLU A 147 -9.19 6.80 11.52
N SER A 148 -8.99 5.49 11.63
CA SER A 148 -9.39 4.73 12.80
C SER A 148 -8.52 3.51 13.01
N ASN A 149 -8.18 3.25 14.26
CA ASN A 149 -7.49 2.03 14.66
C ASN A 149 -8.36 1.30 15.71
N PRO A 150 -9.32 0.47 15.28
CA PRO A 150 -10.24 -0.25 16.18
C PRO A 150 -9.56 -1.43 16.88
N SER A 151 -8.33 -1.78 16.52
CA SER A 151 -7.63 -2.97 16.99
C SER A 151 -6.28 -2.63 17.62
N LYS A 152 -5.81 -3.54 18.47
CA LYS A 152 -4.44 -3.49 19.01
C LYS A 152 -3.48 -4.13 18.04
N LEU A 153 -3.29 -3.52 16.86
CA LEU A 153 -2.35 -4.04 15.88
C LEU A 153 -0.92 -3.99 16.40
N SER A 154 -0.20 -5.10 16.19
CA SER A 154 1.23 -5.14 16.45
C SER A 154 1.98 -4.77 15.16
N PHE A 155 2.73 -3.66 15.22
CA PHE A 155 3.66 -3.23 14.17
C PHE A 155 3.07 -3.09 12.76
N PRO A 156 1.93 -2.40 12.57
CA PRO A 156 1.43 -2.18 11.22
C PRO A 156 2.43 -1.32 10.44
N LYS A 157 2.67 -1.73 9.20
CA LYS A 157 3.35 -0.93 8.19
C LYS A 157 2.35 -0.59 7.10
N VAL A 158 2.42 0.62 6.64
CA VAL A 158 1.65 1.11 5.50
C VAL A 158 2.58 1.89 4.58
N GLY A 159 2.33 1.87 3.30
CA GLY A 159 3.20 2.57 2.37
C GLY A 159 2.58 2.72 1.00
N LEU A 160 3.34 3.31 0.08
CA LEU A 160 2.96 3.47 -1.31
C LEU A 160 4.03 2.93 -2.25
N ILE A 161 3.55 2.42 -3.38
CA ILE A 161 4.36 2.12 -4.56
C ILE A 161 3.70 2.83 -5.74
N ILE A 162 4.49 3.56 -6.52
CA ILE A 162 4.07 4.08 -7.81
C ILE A 162 4.62 3.14 -8.89
N ARG A 163 3.74 2.62 -9.73
CA ARG A 163 4.10 1.77 -10.87
C ARG A 163 3.71 2.48 -12.17
N LYS A 164 4.53 2.32 -13.21
CA LYS A 164 4.24 2.78 -14.56
C LYS A 164 3.86 1.58 -15.41
N LEU A 165 2.67 1.65 -16.05
CA LEU A 165 2.16 0.65 -16.99
C LEU A 165 2.82 0.78 -18.37
#